data_3568325d16544e18a07507c389e76ce7
#
_entry.id   3568325d16544e18a07507c389e76ce7
#
_cell.length_a   1.000
_cell.length_b   1.000
_cell.length_c   1.000
_cell.angle_alpha   90.00
_cell.angle_beta   90.00
_cell.angle_gamma   90.00
#
_symmetry.space_group_name_H-M   'P 1'
#
loop_
_entity.id
_entity.type
_entity.pdbx_description
1 polymer ?
#
loop_
_entity_poly.entity_id
_entity_poly.type
_entity_poly.pdbx_seq_one_letter_code
_entity_poly.pdbx_strand_id
1 'polypeptide(L)'
;KNILSSKMRTFLTMLGIIIGVCAVIVIVGLGNGMQGYIEDSFADMGTDSLTVQILGRGSSRSVSEEQMYALVEDNPDLFKEISPTVTMMGALKIGSDTISTSSITGVSEDYFDMKGYEVAQGRGLDYVDMNARKKVCIVGQYLNMAYFGGNAVGQTLKINGTTFTVVGVMAQKGSELEEGSTDDCVFLPYSTAARLSFTGTIGSYTITVQDTDNISEAKTFLENKLYDIFSDDDAYTVISMAEMVEEMNSMVNMIIYILAGIAGISLVVGGIGIM
;
A
#
# COMPACT_ATOMS: atom_id res chain seq x y z
N LYS A 1 33.80 -29.73 49.89
CA LYS A 1 33.50 -29.81 48.44
C LYS A 1 32.03 -29.44 48.09
N ASN A 2 31.07 -29.55 49.03
CA ASN A 2 29.64 -29.33 48.74
C ASN A 2 29.19 -27.86 48.68
N ILE A 3 29.94 -26.92 49.29
CA ILE A 3 29.54 -25.49 49.34
C ILE A 3 29.77 -24.78 48.00
N LEU A 4 30.77 -25.19 47.23
CA LEU A 4 31.02 -24.63 45.88
C LEU A 4 30.05 -25.15 44.86
N SER A 5 29.58 -26.40 44.97
CA SER A 5 28.59 -26.98 44.03
C SER A 5 27.19 -26.36 44.20
N SER A 6 26.80 -25.97 45.45
CA SER A 6 25.53 -25.28 45.69
C SER A 6 25.53 -23.84 45.14
N LYS A 7 26.64 -23.12 45.23
CA LYS A 7 26.77 -21.77 44.66
C LYS A 7 26.73 -21.76 43.15
N MET A 8 27.37 -22.72 42.51
CA MET A 8 27.31 -22.87 41.03
C MET A 8 25.91 -23.23 40.56
N ARG A 9 25.17 -24.09 41.29
CA ARG A 9 23.79 -24.42 40.94
C ARG A 9 22.90 -23.20 41.02
N THR A 10 22.95 -22.46 42.13
CA THR A 10 22.19 -21.21 42.34
C THR A 10 22.50 -20.16 41.27
N PHE A 11 23.77 -20.00 40.91
CA PHE A 11 24.19 -19.08 39.87
C PHE A 11 23.64 -19.45 38.51
N LEU A 12 23.74 -20.74 38.10
CA LEU A 12 23.20 -21.22 36.81
C LEU A 12 21.67 -21.06 36.75
N THR A 13 20.96 -21.32 37.83
CA THR A 13 19.48 -21.18 37.85
C THR A 13 19.05 -19.72 37.81
N MET A 14 19.71 -18.82 38.56
CA MET A 14 19.46 -17.38 38.44
C MET A 14 19.74 -16.87 37.04
N LEU A 15 20.83 -17.30 36.42
CA LEU A 15 21.16 -16.94 35.04
C LEU A 15 20.08 -17.40 34.07
N GLY A 16 19.58 -18.63 34.20
CA GLY A 16 18.49 -19.16 33.36
C GLY A 16 17.20 -18.35 33.52
N ILE A 17 16.82 -17.97 34.73
CA ILE A 17 15.62 -17.13 34.96
C ILE A 17 15.79 -15.74 34.35
N ILE A 18 16.97 -15.11 34.57
CA ILE A 18 17.25 -13.77 34.01
C ILE A 18 17.18 -13.81 32.49
N ILE A 19 17.82 -14.78 31.85
CA ILE A 19 17.78 -14.94 30.39
C ILE A 19 16.36 -15.15 29.92
N GLY A 20 15.56 -16.01 30.56
CA GLY A 20 14.19 -16.27 30.22
C GLY A 20 13.29 -15.03 30.33
N VAL A 21 13.40 -14.26 31.40
CA VAL A 21 12.63 -13.02 31.58
C VAL A 21 13.04 -11.96 30.55
N CYS A 22 14.37 -11.76 30.37
CA CYS A 22 14.87 -10.84 29.35
C CYS A 22 14.37 -11.23 27.94
N ALA A 23 14.37 -12.52 27.59
CA ALA A 23 13.87 -12.99 26.30
C ALA A 23 12.39 -12.65 26.10
N VAL A 24 11.54 -12.83 27.11
CA VAL A 24 10.11 -12.48 27.03
C VAL A 24 9.93 -10.98 26.81
N ILE A 25 10.63 -10.16 27.57
CA ILE A 25 10.55 -8.69 27.46
C ILE A 25 10.98 -8.24 26.05
N VAL A 26 12.08 -8.76 25.53
CA VAL A 26 12.58 -8.43 24.19
C VAL A 26 11.59 -8.87 23.10
N ILE A 27 11.05 -10.09 23.21
CA ILE A 27 10.09 -10.64 22.23
C ILE A 27 8.82 -9.78 22.18
N VAL A 28 8.24 -9.46 23.34
CA VAL A 28 7.02 -8.64 23.41
C VAL A 28 7.30 -7.20 22.93
N GLY A 29 8.43 -6.62 23.34
CA GLY A 29 8.82 -5.27 22.90
C GLY A 29 9.05 -5.18 21.40
N LEU A 30 9.74 -6.17 20.82
CA LEU A 30 9.98 -6.25 19.38
C LEU A 30 8.65 -6.45 18.60
N GLY A 31 7.76 -7.31 19.12
CA GLY A 31 6.47 -7.55 18.52
C GLY A 31 5.58 -6.31 18.49
N ASN A 32 5.47 -5.60 19.59
CA ASN A 32 4.73 -4.33 19.64
C ASN A 32 5.35 -3.25 18.73
N GLY A 33 6.67 -3.18 18.66
CA GLY A 33 7.36 -2.28 17.74
C GLY A 33 7.09 -2.63 16.27
N MET A 34 7.01 -3.93 15.94
CA MET A 34 6.71 -4.38 14.58
C MET A 34 5.26 -4.10 14.20
N GLN A 35 4.30 -4.25 15.12
CA GLN A 35 2.90 -3.87 14.89
C GLN A 35 2.76 -2.37 14.62
N GLY A 36 3.37 -1.52 15.45
CA GLY A 36 3.38 -0.08 15.22
C GLY A 36 4.01 0.29 13.87
N TYR A 37 5.11 -0.35 13.49
CA TYR A 37 5.73 -0.14 12.18
C TYR A 37 4.82 -0.55 11.02
N ILE A 38 4.08 -1.67 11.15
CA ILE A 38 3.09 -2.10 10.15
C ILE A 38 1.98 -1.05 10.05
N GLU A 39 1.36 -0.67 11.16
CA GLU A 39 0.28 0.33 11.19
C GLU A 39 0.73 1.66 10.57
N ASP A 40 1.89 2.17 10.94
CA ASP A 40 2.45 3.41 10.37
C ASP A 40 2.73 3.28 8.87
N SER A 41 3.27 2.14 8.43
CA SER A 41 3.61 1.90 7.01
C SER A 41 2.38 1.83 6.11
N PHE A 42 1.25 1.37 6.63
CA PHE A 42 -0.01 1.23 5.88
C PHE A 42 -0.99 2.37 6.12
N ALA A 43 -0.80 3.21 7.16
CA ALA A 43 -1.65 4.37 7.43
C ALA A 43 -1.74 5.29 6.21
N ASP A 44 -0.63 5.49 5.52
CA ASP A 44 -0.53 6.33 4.32
C ASP A 44 -1.16 5.71 3.06
N MET A 45 -1.46 4.42 3.07
CA MET A 45 -2.07 3.74 1.92
C MET A 45 -3.61 3.83 1.90
N GLY A 46 -4.22 4.38 2.96
CA GLY A 46 -5.66 4.49 3.14
C GLY A 46 -6.27 3.16 3.59
N THR A 47 -6.43 2.99 4.90
CA THR A 47 -7.07 1.79 5.49
C THR A 47 -8.57 1.74 5.23
N ASP A 48 -9.15 2.84 4.74
CA ASP A 48 -10.55 2.99 4.34
C ASP A 48 -10.82 2.61 2.87
N SER A 49 -9.82 2.06 2.17
CA SER A 49 -9.92 1.78 0.74
C SER A 49 -9.89 0.30 0.41
N LEU A 50 -10.71 -0.07 -0.59
CA LEU A 50 -10.70 -1.35 -1.28
C LEU A 50 -10.03 -1.19 -2.64
N THR A 51 -9.16 -2.12 -3.01
CA THR A 51 -8.56 -2.17 -4.34
C THR A 51 -9.14 -3.36 -5.09
N VAL A 52 -9.87 -3.07 -6.15
CA VAL A 52 -10.39 -4.07 -7.09
C VAL A 52 -9.39 -4.23 -8.22
N GLN A 53 -8.87 -5.42 -8.42
CA GLN A 53 -8.01 -5.75 -9.57
C GLN A 53 -8.77 -6.65 -10.53
N ILE A 54 -8.81 -6.25 -11.80
CA ILE A 54 -9.44 -7.01 -12.88
C ILE A 54 -8.34 -7.81 -13.58
N LEU A 55 -8.31 -9.10 -13.33
CA LEU A 55 -7.29 -10.01 -13.86
C LEU A 55 -7.66 -10.53 -15.25
N GLY A 56 -8.96 -10.56 -15.57
CA GLY A 56 -9.48 -11.03 -16.85
C GLY A 56 -9.20 -12.50 -17.16
N ARG A 57 -8.73 -13.27 -16.19
CA ARG A 57 -8.41 -14.69 -16.36
C ARG A 57 -9.70 -15.51 -16.32
N GLY A 58 -9.82 -16.45 -17.24
CA GLY A 58 -10.93 -17.42 -17.25
C GLY A 58 -12.26 -16.88 -17.78
N SER A 59 -12.49 -15.60 -17.83
CA SER A 59 -13.73 -15.00 -18.30
C SER A 59 -13.56 -14.27 -19.64
N SER A 60 -14.51 -14.47 -20.55
CA SER A 60 -14.65 -13.65 -21.77
C SER A 60 -15.41 -12.34 -21.52
N ARG A 61 -15.90 -12.13 -20.30
CA ARG A 61 -16.64 -10.95 -19.88
C ARG A 61 -15.69 -9.89 -19.36
N SER A 62 -16.06 -8.64 -19.49
CA SER A 62 -15.33 -7.48 -18.97
C SER A 62 -16.30 -6.57 -18.23
N VAL A 63 -15.82 -5.88 -17.25
CA VAL A 63 -16.55 -4.79 -16.60
C VAL A 63 -16.18 -3.48 -17.31
N SER A 64 -17.17 -2.65 -17.61
CA SER A 64 -16.92 -1.32 -18.15
C SER A 64 -16.68 -0.32 -17.02
N GLU A 65 -16.03 0.80 -17.36
CA GLU A 65 -15.81 1.91 -16.44
C GLU A 65 -17.15 2.42 -15.88
N GLU A 66 -18.15 2.62 -16.75
CA GLU A 66 -19.47 3.10 -16.35
C GLU A 66 -20.18 2.14 -15.38
N GLN A 67 -19.98 0.83 -15.54
CA GLN A 67 -20.54 -0.15 -14.62
C GLN A 67 -19.89 -0.07 -13.23
N MET A 68 -18.59 0.19 -13.17
CA MET A 68 -17.89 0.35 -11.89
C MET A 68 -18.30 1.64 -11.17
N TYR A 69 -18.42 2.76 -11.91
CA TYR A 69 -18.93 4.01 -11.32
C TYR A 69 -20.38 3.86 -10.85
N ALA A 70 -21.27 3.30 -11.67
CA ALA A 70 -22.66 3.07 -11.28
C ALA A 70 -22.78 2.17 -10.03
N LEU A 71 -21.93 1.16 -9.90
CA LEU A 71 -21.91 0.28 -8.72
C LEU A 71 -21.62 1.04 -7.43
N VAL A 72 -20.73 2.02 -7.48
CA VAL A 72 -20.38 2.87 -6.33
C VAL A 72 -21.47 3.93 -6.09
N GLU A 73 -21.92 4.63 -7.14
CA GLU A 73 -22.93 5.69 -7.06
C GLU A 73 -24.30 5.17 -6.59
N ASP A 74 -24.68 3.96 -6.97
CA ASP A 74 -25.94 3.32 -6.58
C ASP A 74 -25.93 2.83 -5.12
N ASN A 75 -24.76 2.79 -4.46
CA ASN A 75 -24.61 2.30 -3.10
C ASN A 75 -23.84 3.30 -2.19
N PRO A 76 -24.37 4.52 -2.00
CA PRO A 76 -23.69 5.58 -1.24
C PRO A 76 -23.58 5.29 0.26
N ASP A 77 -24.35 4.33 0.76
CA ASP A 77 -24.27 3.88 2.16
C ASP A 77 -23.00 3.06 2.45
N LEU A 78 -22.45 2.40 1.42
CA LEU A 78 -21.25 1.56 1.52
C LEU A 78 -20.00 2.27 0.99
N PHE A 79 -20.14 3.03 -0.10
CA PHE A 79 -19.02 3.59 -0.84
C PHE A 79 -19.10 5.12 -0.91
N LYS A 80 -17.94 5.76 -0.90
CA LYS A 80 -17.79 7.21 -0.95
C LYS A 80 -17.31 7.67 -2.33
N GLU A 81 -16.20 7.12 -2.78
CA GLU A 81 -15.50 7.55 -3.99
C GLU A 81 -14.88 6.35 -4.72
N ILE A 82 -14.66 6.50 -6.03
CA ILE A 82 -13.97 5.51 -6.86
C ILE A 82 -12.97 6.20 -7.78
N SER A 83 -11.78 5.62 -7.89
CA SER A 83 -10.78 6.04 -8.86
C SER A 83 -10.29 4.85 -9.69
N PRO A 84 -10.44 4.91 -11.02
CA PRO A 84 -9.72 4.00 -11.91
C PRO A 84 -8.22 4.18 -11.75
N THR A 85 -7.49 3.07 -11.72
CA THR A 85 -6.04 3.07 -11.56
C THR A 85 -5.40 2.25 -12.67
N VAL A 86 -4.42 2.82 -13.35
CA VAL A 86 -3.68 2.17 -14.43
C VAL A 86 -2.19 2.26 -14.15
N THR A 87 -1.61 1.17 -13.68
CA THR A 87 -0.16 1.11 -13.49
C THR A 87 0.53 0.91 -14.84
N MET A 88 1.46 1.76 -15.17
CA MET A 88 2.23 1.69 -16.39
C MET A 88 3.65 1.20 -16.12
N MET A 89 4.07 0.21 -16.89
CA MET A 89 5.47 -0.17 -16.96
C MET A 89 6.15 0.60 -18.09
N GLY A 90 7.31 1.14 -17.84
CA GLY A 90 8.08 1.81 -18.88
C GLY A 90 9.14 2.74 -18.35
N ALA A 91 9.93 3.28 -19.28
CA ALA A 91 10.99 4.20 -18.97
C ALA A 91 10.45 5.65 -18.95
N LEU A 92 10.74 6.34 -17.86
CA LEU A 92 10.60 7.78 -17.73
C LEU A 92 11.88 8.45 -18.25
N LYS A 93 11.74 9.43 -19.11
CA LYS A 93 12.88 10.21 -19.62
C LYS A 93 12.71 11.68 -19.30
N ILE A 94 13.70 12.23 -18.59
CA ILE A 94 13.78 13.65 -18.23
C ILE A 94 15.08 14.20 -18.78
N GLY A 95 15.02 15.09 -19.76
CA GLY A 95 16.22 15.58 -20.45
C GLY A 95 16.99 14.44 -21.13
N SER A 96 18.22 14.21 -20.70
CA SER A 96 19.09 13.11 -21.15
C SER A 96 18.93 11.83 -20.35
N ASP A 97 18.36 11.91 -19.15
CA ASP A 97 18.34 10.82 -18.19
C ASP A 97 17.13 9.89 -18.42
N THR A 98 17.38 8.60 -18.30
CA THR A 98 16.35 7.56 -18.39
C THR A 98 16.22 6.89 -17.02
N ILE A 99 15.02 6.91 -16.47
CA ILE A 99 14.69 6.45 -15.12
C ILE A 99 13.73 5.27 -15.27
N SER A 100 14.00 4.16 -14.61
CA SER A 100 13.17 2.95 -14.66
C SER A 100 12.58 2.56 -13.30
N THR A 101 12.94 3.29 -12.25
CA THR A 101 12.53 3.02 -10.86
C THR A 101 11.24 3.72 -10.49
N SER A 102 10.94 4.85 -11.14
CA SER A 102 9.77 5.66 -10.81
C SER A 102 8.46 4.90 -11.08
N SER A 103 7.56 4.98 -10.13
CA SER A 103 6.18 4.51 -10.27
C SER A 103 5.41 5.43 -11.21
N ILE A 104 4.79 4.88 -12.26
CA ILE A 104 3.96 5.63 -13.21
C ILE A 104 2.54 5.12 -13.12
N THR A 105 1.62 5.96 -12.65
CA THR A 105 0.25 5.55 -12.39
C THR A 105 -0.75 6.53 -13.00
N GLY A 106 -1.67 6.02 -13.81
CA GLY A 106 -2.83 6.74 -14.28
C GLY A 106 -3.93 6.71 -13.23
N VAL A 107 -4.48 7.87 -12.86
CA VAL A 107 -5.48 8.02 -11.79
C VAL A 107 -6.55 9.05 -12.18
N SER A 108 -7.68 9.06 -11.45
CA SER A 108 -8.67 10.15 -11.53
C SER A 108 -8.26 11.37 -10.69
N GLU A 109 -9.03 12.44 -10.79
CA GLU A 109 -8.89 13.63 -9.94
C GLU A 109 -9.10 13.34 -8.47
N ASP A 110 -10.03 12.45 -8.12
CA ASP A 110 -10.40 12.12 -6.74
C ASP A 110 -9.32 11.29 -6.03
N TYR A 111 -8.44 10.63 -6.78
CA TYR A 111 -7.41 9.75 -6.23
C TYR A 111 -6.52 10.43 -5.19
N PHE A 112 -6.24 11.72 -5.38
CA PHE A 112 -5.36 12.46 -4.49
C PHE A 112 -6.01 12.65 -3.12
N ASP A 113 -7.29 13.03 -3.08
CA ASP A 113 -8.05 13.18 -1.86
C ASP A 113 -8.27 11.82 -1.17
N MET A 114 -8.60 10.77 -1.94
CA MET A 114 -8.75 9.39 -1.45
C MET A 114 -7.48 8.85 -0.76
N LYS A 115 -6.29 9.26 -1.24
CA LYS A 115 -4.99 8.81 -0.71
C LYS A 115 -4.30 9.83 0.19
N GLY A 116 -4.96 10.94 0.50
CA GLY A 116 -4.37 12.01 1.31
C GLY A 116 -3.10 12.61 0.70
N TYR A 117 -3.06 12.72 -0.62
CA TYR A 117 -1.98 13.40 -1.32
C TYR A 117 -2.27 14.89 -1.45
N GLU A 118 -1.29 15.72 -1.16
CA GLU A 118 -1.37 17.17 -1.33
C GLU A 118 -0.49 17.63 -2.49
N VAL A 119 -0.97 18.62 -3.24
CA VAL A 119 -0.20 19.26 -4.31
C VAL A 119 0.55 20.45 -3.72
N ALA A 120 1.89 20.37 -3.70
CA ALA A 120 2.75 21.44 -3.16
C ALA A 120 2.96 22.59 -4.14
N GLN A 121 3.01 22.31 -5.45
CA GLN A 121 3.23 23.32 -6.49
C GLN A 121 2.35 23.04 -7.71
N GLY A 122 1.85 24.10 -8.33
CA GLY A 122 1.01 23.98 -9.52
C GLY A 122 -0.44 23.61 -9.19
N ARG A 123 -0.99 22.64 -9.92
CA ARG A 123 -2.36 22.15 -9.74
C ARG A 123 -2.45 20.62 -9.78
N GLY A 124 -3.52 20.08 -9.21
CA GLY A 124 -3.92 18.69 -9.35
C GLY A 124 -4.35 18.33 -10.78
N LEU A 125 -4.63 17.06 -10.99
CA LEU A 125 -5.37 16.61 -12.17
C LEU A 125 -6.83 17.06 -12.04
N ASP A 126 -7.47 17.29 -13.17
CA ASP A 126 -8.85 17.78 -13.25
C ASP A 126 -9.65 16.85 -14.17
N TYR A 127 -10.96 16.74 -13.94
CA TYR A 127 -11.90 16.01 -14.81
C TYR A 127 -11.71 16.31 -16.32
N VAL A 128 -11.43 17.59 -16.65
CA VAL A 128 -11.14 17.99 -18.03
C VAL A 128 -9.87 17.35 -18.60
N ASP A 129 -8.90 17.01 -17.76
CA ASP A 129 -7.68 16.34 -18.18
C ASP A 129 -7.97 14.86 -18.53
N MET A 130 -8.90 14.22 -17.78
CA MET A 130 -9.36 12.85 -18.06
C MET A 130 -10.18 12.80 -19.35
N ASN A 131 -11.21 13.63 -19.43
CA ASN A 131 -12.16 13.62 -20.55
C ASN A 131 -11.48 14.00 -21.88
N ALA A 132 -10.61 15.01 -21.86
CA ALA A 132 -9.83 15.43 -23.05
C ALA A 132 -8.58 14.57 -23.30
N ARG A 133 -8.30 13.58 -22.46
CA ARG A 133 -7.11 12.72 -22.54
C ARG A 133 -5.82 13.53 -22.70
N LYS A 134 -5.68 14.58 -21.88
CA LYS A 134 -4.53 15.47 -21.97
C LYS A 134 -3.23 14.75 -21.61
N LYS A 135 -2.16 15.18 -22.24
CA LYS A 135 -0.80 14.71 -21.92
C LYS A 135 -0.17 15.62 -20.85
N VAL A 136 -0.77 15.58 -19.67
CA VAL A 136 -0.29 16.28 -18.49
C VAL A 136 0.04 15.28 -17.39
N CYS A 137 0.92 15.65 -16.48
CA CYS A 137 1.28 14.79 -15.35
C CYS A 137 1.62 15.62 -14.11
N ILE A 138 1.56 14.96 -12.96
CA ILE A 138 2.05 15.44 -11.67
C ILE A 138 3.24 14.57 -11.30
N VAL A 139 4.30 15.16 -10.79
CA VAL A 139 5.50 14.44 -10.36
C VAL A 139 5.64 14.47 -8.84
N GLY A 140 6.23 13.43 -8.30
CA GLY A 140 6.59 13.38 -6.88
C GLY A 140 7.76 14.29 -6.54
N GLN A 141 7.93 14.58 -5.26
CA GLN A 141 8.94 15.54 -4.79
C GLN A 141 10.37 15.07 -5.08
N TYR A 142 10.64 13.76 -5.07
CA TYR A 142 11.95 13.24 -5.45
C TYR A 142 12.34 13.66 -6.88
N LEU A 143 11.48 13.40 -7.86
CA LEU A 143 11.73 13.76 -9.25
C LEU A 143 11.88 15.27 -9.43
N ASN A 144 11.06 16.07 -8.73
CA ASN A 144 11.14 17.52 -8.76
C ASN A 144 12.53 18.03 -8.32
N MET A 145 13.05 17.47 -7.23
CA MET A 145 14.35 17.91 -6.69
C MET A 145 15.53 17.32 -7.48
N ALA A 146 15.49 16.04 -7.80
CA ALA A 146 16.60 15.34 -8.43
C ALA A 146 16.84 15.75 -9.90
N TYR A 147 15.76 15.96 -10.67
CA TYR A 147 15.85 16.15 -12.11
C TYR A 147 15.38 17.51 -12.61
N PHE A 148 14.58 18.25 -11.85
CA PHE A 148 14.06 19.57 -12.25
C PHE A 148 14.58 20.72 -11.38
N GLY A 149 15.45 20.44 -10.40
CA GLY A 149 16.02 21.45 -9.52
C GLY A 149 14.97 22.23 -8.72
N GLY A 150 13.83 21.61 -8.40
CA GLY A 150 12.75 22.22 -7.65
C GLY A 150 11.70 23.00 -8.47
N ASN A 151 11.83 23.05 -9.81
CA ASN A 151 10.99 23.83 -10.71
C ASN A 151 10.40 22.96 -11.84
N ALA A 152 9.75 21.85 -11.50
CA ALA A 152 9.20 20.92 -12.48
C ALA A 152 7.97 21.46 -13.22
N VAL A 153 7.14 22.31 -12.58
CA VAL A 153 5.89 22.81 -13.16
C VAL A 153 6.15 23.58 -14.46
N GLY A 154 5.44 23.20 -15.51
CA GLY A 154 5.60 23.75 -16.87
C GLY A 154 6.69 23.10 -17.69
N GLN A 155 7.55 22.26 -17.12
CA GLN A 155 8.55 21.47 -17.84
C GLN A 155 7.93 20.19 -18.43
N THR A 156 8.70 19.47 -19.22
CA THR A 156 8.25 18.28 -19.90
C THR A 156 9.08 17.06 -19.57
N LEU A 157 8.44 15.91 -19.55
CA LEU A 157 9.07 14.60 -19.45
C LEU A 157 8.47 13.67 -20.52
N LYS A 158 9.12 12.53 -20.75
CA LYS A 158 8.62 11.53 -21.69
C LYS A 158 8.37 10.20 -20.97
N ILE A 159 7.20 9.62 -21.20
CA ILE A 159 6.82 8.30 -20.74
C ILE A 159 6.61 7.43 -21.99
N ASN A 160 7.39 6.36 -22.13
CA ASN A 160 7.36 5.49 -23.32
C ASN A 160 7.40 6.26 -24.65
N GLY A 161 8.23 7.31 -24.72
CA GLY A 161 8.38 8.16 -25.92
C GLY A 161 7.32 9.24 -26.09
N THR A 162 6.23 9.23 -25.32
CA THR A 162 5.19 10.26 -25.34
C THR A 162 5.54 11.40 -24.38
N THR A 163 5.48 12.64 -24.86
CA THR A 163 5.79 13.85 -24.08
C THR A 163 4.60 14.27 -23.24
N PHE A 164 4.84 14.53 -21.96
CA PHE A 164 3.88 15.05 -20.98
C PHE A 164 4.37 16.38 -20.42
N THR A 165 3.45 17.27 -20.12
CA THR A 165 3.73 18.54 -19.43
C THR A 165 3.44 18.37 -17.94
N VAL A 166 4.39 18.74 -17.10
CA VAL A 166 4.21 18.73 -15.65
C VAL A 166 3.31 19.90 -15.24
N VAL A 167 2.16 19.62 -14.63
CA VAL A 167 1.19 20.63 -14.18
C VAL A 167 1.19 20.82 -12.68
N GLY A 168 1.77 19.88 -11.94
CA GLY A 168 1.88 19.96 -10.49
C GLY A 168 3.01 19.09 -9.94
N VAL A 169 3.34 19.36 -8.70
CA VAL A 169 4.31 18.60 -7.89
C VAL A 169 3.64 18.21 -6.59
N MET A 170 3.75 16.95 -6.21
CA MET A 170 3.23 16.43 -4.94
C MET A 170 4.04 16.96 -3.76
N ALA A 171 3.38 17.18 -2.63
CA ALA A 171 4.06 17.37 -1.37
C ALA A 171 4.85 16.10 -1.01
N GLN A 172 5.95 16.27 -0.30
CA GLN A 172 6.73 15.14 0.19
C GLN A 172 5.88 14.31 1.17
N LYS A 173 5.80 13.02 0.92
CA LYS A 173 5.08 12.07 1.77
C LYS A 173 6.04 11.13 2.52
N GLY A 174 7.11 10.70 1.89
CA GLY A 174 8.16 9.88 2.49
C GLY A 174 9.07 10.65 3.43
N SER A 175 9.70 9.94 4.37
CA SER A 175 10.70 10.51 5.28
C SER A 175 11.98 10.92 4.57
N GLU A 176 12.34 10.24 3.49
CA GLU A 176 13.55 10.46 2.70
C GLU A 176 13.23 10.56 1.22
N LEU A 177 13.94 11.48 0.53
CA LEU A 177 13.82 11.67 -0.92
C LEU A 177 14.88 10.82 -1.61
N GLU A 178 14.53 9.55 -1.89
CA GLU A 178 15.41 8.58 -2.52
C GLU A 178 14.78 7.98 -3.78
N GLU A 179 15.62 7.42 -4.62
CA GLU A 179 15.21 6.65 -5.79
C GLU A 179 14.40 5.41 -5.34
N GLY A 180 13.22 5.20 -5.94
CA GLY A 180 12.31 4.13 -5.56
C GLY A 180 11.48 4.38 -4.28
N SER A 181 11.59 5.58 -3.67
CA SER A 181 10.73 5.98 -2.55
C SER A 181 9.29 6.27 -3.00
N THR A 182 8.40 6.49 -2.05
CA THR A 182 7.00 6.90 -2.30
C THR A 182 6.93 8.21 -3.12
N ASP A 183 7.94 9.08 -2.97
CA ASP A 183 8.04 10.36 -3.68
C ASP A 183 8.68 10.24 -5.08
N ASP A 184 9.13 9.03 -5.48
CA ASP A 184 9.61 8.72 -6.84
C ASP A 184 8.45 8.21 -7.70
N CYS A 185 7.52 9.11 -8.02
CA CYS A 185 6.28 8.77 -8.70
C CYS A 185 5.87 9.83 -9.74
N VAL A 186 5.08 9.37 -10.72
CA VAL A 186 4.42 10.21 -11.73
C VAL A 186 2.96 9.81 -11.81
N PHE A 187 2.07 10.76 -11.65
CA PHE A 187 0.64 10.58 -11.85
C PHE A 187 0.18 11.26 -13.14
N LEU A 188 -0.66 10.58 -13.90
CA LEU A 188 -1.23 11.10 -15.15
C LEU A 188 -2.72 10.70 -15.25
N PRO A 189 -3.51 11.33 -16.14
CA PRO A 189 -4.90 10.95 -16.34
C PRO A 189 -5.04 9.46 -16.69
N TYR A 190 -5.88 8.71 -15.95
CA TYR A 190 -6.07 7.27 -16.19
C TYR A 190 -6.50 6.96 -17.63
N SER A 191 -7.32 7.83 -18.23
CA SER A 191 -7.79 7.68 -19.61
C SER A 191 -6.65 7.78 -20.63
N THR A 192 -5.63 8.60 -20.35
CA THR A 192 -4.41 8.70 -21.15
C THR A 192 -3.51 7.50 -20.88
N ALA A 193 -3.37 7.09 -19.62
CA ALA A 193 -2.58 5.93 -19.21
C ALA A 193 -3.12 4.64 -19.83
N ALA A 194 -4.43 4.40 -19.76
CA ALA A 194 -5.07 3.22 -20.32
C ALA A 194 -4.79 3.10 -21.82
N ARG A 195 -4.85 4.21 -22.56
CA ARG A 195 -4.55 4.22 -24.00
C ARG A 195 -3.08 3.93 -24.32
N LEU A 196 -2.16 4.31 -23.43
CA LEU A 196 -0.72 4.10 -23.60
C LEU A 196 -0.25 2.77 -23.00
N SER A 197 -1.06 2.12 -22.17
CA SER A 197 -0.78 0.81 -21.61
C SER A 197 -0.88 -0.27 -22.68
N PHE A 198 -0.15 -1.38 -22.47
CA PHE A 198 -0.18 -2.52 -23.39
C PHE A 198 -1.56 -3.19 -23.48
N THR A 199 -2.33 -3.14 -22.41
CA THR A 199 -3.67 -3.77 -22.33
C THR A 199 -4.77 -2.91 -22.92
N GLY A 200 -4.60 -1.59 -22.97
CA GLY A 200 -5.63 -0.65 -23.41
C GLY A 200 -6.87 -0.59 -22.50
N THR A 201 -6.79 -1.23 -21.32
CA THR A 201 -7.91 -1.36 -20.38
C THR A 201 -7.52 -0.86 -18.99
N ILE A 202 -8.54 -0.51 -18.20
CA ILE A 202 -8.38 -0.20 -16.78
C ILE A 202 -8.25 -1.53 -16.04
N GLY A 203 -7.10 -1.76 -15.42
CA GLY A 203 -6.81 -3.03 -14.72
C GLY A 203 -7.13 -3.00 -13.24
N SER A 204 -7.39 -1.82 -12.65
CA SER A 204 -7.65 -1.71 -11.22
C SER A 204 -8.53 -0.51 -10.90
N TYR A 205 -9.25 -0.59 -9.78
CA TYR A 205 -10.05 0.50 -9.22
C TYR A 205 -9.76 0.60 -7.74
N THR A 206 -9.53 1.81 -7.25
CA THR A 206 -9.48 2.12 -5.82
C THR A 206 -10.84 2.67 -5.42
N ILE A 207 -11.46 2.11 -4.39
CA ILE A 207 -12.79 2.49 -3.91
C ILE A 207 -12.67 2.81 -2.42
N THR A 208 -13.10 4.00 -2.00
CA THR A 208 -13.15 4.38 -0.60
C THR A 208 -14.50 3.97 -0.01
N VAL A 209 -14.48 3.34 1.16
CA VAL A 209 -15.71 2.98 1.88
C VAL A 209 -16.22 4.16 2.71
N GLN A 210 -17.53 4.19 2.95
CA GLN A 210 -18.16 5.24 3.75
C GLN A 210 -17.78 5.13 5.23
N ASP A 211 -17.68 3.88 5.73
CA ASP A 211 -17.34 3.55 7.11
C ASP A 211 -16.37 2.38 7.15
N THR A 212 -15.22 2.58 7.79
CA THR A 212 -14.19 1.55 7.93
C THR A 212 -14.63 0.34 8.73
N ASP A 213 -15.57 0.50 9.67
CA ASP A 213 -16.11 -0.60 10.46
C ASP A 213 -16.91 -1.60 9.58
N ASN A 214 -17.41 -1.13 8.42
CA ASN A 214 -18.20 -1.93 7.48
C ASN A 214 -17.38 -2.39 6.24
N ILE A 215 -16.06 -2.28 6.28
CA ILE A 215 -15.20 -2.57 5.11
C ILE A 215 -15.33 -4.02 4.62
N SER A 216 -15.49 -4.99 5.52
CA SER A 216 -15.69 -6.39 5.17
C SER A 216 -17.05 -6.66 4.52
N GLU A 217 -18.09 -5.91 4.90
CA GLU A 217 -19.41 -5.96 4.25
C GLU A 217 -19.33 -5.36 2.85
N ALA A 218 -18.70 -4.19 2.72
CA ALA A 218 -18.48 -3.53 1.44
C ALA A 218 -17.66 -4.39 0.48
N LYS A 219 -16.61 -5.06 0.96
CA LYS A 219 -15.81 -6.01 0.19
C LYS A 219 -16.66 -7.18 -0.31
N THR A 220 -17.41 -7.83 0.58
CA THR A 220 -18.28 -8.96 0.23
C THR A 220 -19.34 -8.55 -0.79
N PHE A 221 -19.89 -7.33 -0.68
CA PHE A 221 -20.83 -6.80 -1.63
C PHE A 221 -20.18 -6.64 -3.02
N LEU A 222 -18.96 -6.06 -3.10
CA LEU A 222 -18.21 -5.93 -4.34
C LEU A 222 -17.91 -7.28 -4.98
N GLU A 223 -17.43 -8.25 -4.20
CA GLU A 223 -17.14 -9.60 -4.66
C GLU A 223 -18.37 -10.26 -5.28
N ASN A 224 -19.52 -10.19 -4.62
CA ASN A 224 -20.77 -10.72 -5.15
C ASN A 224 -21.20 -10.04 -6.46
N LYS A 225 -21.08 -8.71 -6.55
CA LYS A 225 -21.43 -7.97 -7.75
C LYS A 225 -20.48 -8.26 -8.92
N LEU A 226 -19.19 -8.39 -8.63
CA LEU A 226 -18.21 -8.77 -9.65
C LEU A 226 -18.39 -10.22 -10.10
N TYR A 227 -18.76 -11.12 -9.17
CA TYR A 227 -19.13 -12.49 -9.53
C TYR A 227 -20.34 -12.56 -10.46
N ASP A 228 -21.37 -11.74 -10.22
CA ASP A 228 -22.53 -11.64 -11.12
C ASP A 228 -22.12 -11.22 -12.53
N ILE A 229 -21.11 -10.36 -12.67
CA ILE A 229 -20.60 -9.89 -13.96
C ILE A 229 -19.73 -10.95 -14.63
N PHE A 230 -18.72 -11.44 -13.92
CA PHE A 230 -17.69 -12.32 -14.49
C PHE A 230 -18.09 -13.79 -14.50
N SER A 231 -18.88 -14.24 -13.53
CA SER A 231 -19.23 -15.64 -13.24
C SER A 231 -18.00 -16.52 -13.04
N ASP A 232 -16.90 -15.94 -12.54
CA ASP A 232 -15.62 -16.57 -12.32
C ASP A 232 -14.83 -15.80 -11.26
N ASP A 233 -14.45 -16.45 -10.17
CA ASP A 233 -13.72 -15.84 -9.05
C ASP A 233 -12.25 -15.51 -9.40
N ASP A 234 -11.68 -16.19 -10.40
CA ASP A 234 -10.31 -15.95 -10.85
C ASP A 234 -10.18 -14.70 -11.76
N ALA A 235 -11.32 -14.10 -12.17
CA ALA A 235 -11.33 -12.96 -13.06
C ALA A 235 -11.03 -11.62 -12.37
N TYR A 236 -11.16 -11.56 -11.05
CA TYR A 236 -10.94 -10.35 -10.24
C TYR A 236 -10.38 -10.68 -8.86
N THR A 237 -9.90 -9.65 -8.17
CA THR A 237 -9.51 -9.75 -6.75
C THR A 237 -9.89 -8.45 -6.06
N VAL A 238 -10.50 -8.54 -4.89
CA VAL A 238 -10.80 -7.38 -4.02
C VAL A 238 -9.91 -7.44 -2.79
N ILE A 239 -9.05 -6.44 -2.65
CA ILE A 239 -8.07 -6.34 -1.57
C ILE A 239 -8.49 -5.22 -0.64
N SER A 240 -8.61 -5.52 0.65
CA SER A 240 -8.81 -4.54 1.72
C SER A 240 -7.47 -4.27 2.40
N MET A 241 -7.05 -3.01 2.46
CA MET A 241 -5.84 -2.63 3.18
C MET A 241 -5.99 -2.85 4.68
N ALA A 242 -7.17 -2.57 5.25
CA ALA A 242 -7.45 -2.83 6.66
C ALA A 242 -7.31 -4.33 7.01
N GLU A 243 -7.91 -5.21 6.20
CA GLU A 243 -7.79 -6.67 6.40
C GLU A 243 -6.35 -7.14 6.26
N MET A 244 -5.58 -6.58 5.32
CA MET A 244 -4.17 -6.92 5.14
C MET A 244 -3.34 -6.55 6.38
N VAL A 245 -3.57 -5.37 6.96
CA VAL A 245 -2.91 -4.94 8.21
C VAL A 245 -3.30 -5.87 9.37
N GLU A 246 -4.58 -6.24 9.48
CA GLU A 246 -5.06 -7.15 10.51
C GLU A 246 -4.44 -8.54 10.39
N GLU A 247 -4.35 -9.08 9.17
CA GLU A 247 -3.67 -10.36 8.91
C GLU A 247 -2.17 -10.29 9.29
N MET A 248 -1.48 -9.22 8.93
CA MET A 248 -0.07 -9.04 9.29
C MET A 248 0.11 -8.94 10.81
N ASN A 249 -0.74 -8.17 11.51
CA ASN A 249 -0.74 -8.09 12.96
C ASN A 249 -1.04 -9.45 13.61
N SER A 250 -1.95 -10.21 13.04
CA SER A 250 -2.26 -11.58 13.49
C SER A 250 -1.05 -12.52 13.35
N MET A 251 -0.31 -12.44 12.24
CA MET A 251 0.94 -13.20 12.05
C MET A 251 2.01 -12.81 13.07
N VAL A 252 2.18 -11.51 13.34
CA VAL A 252 3.12 -11.03 14.38
C VAL A 252 2.73 -11.56 15.74
N ASN A 253 1.45 -11.51 16.11
CA ASN A 253 0.94 -12.07 17.36
C ASN A 253 1.22 -13.57 17.48
N MET A 254 0.99 -14.34 16.41
CA MET A 254 1.29 -15.77 16.39
C MET A 254 2.77 -16.03 16.69
N ILE A 255 3.68 -15.28 16.07
CA ILE A 255 5.12 -15.39 16.32
C ILE A 255 5.45 -15.05 17.77
N ILE A 256 4.86 -13.99 18.33
CA ILE A 256 5.03 -13.61 19.74
C ILE A 256 4.60 -14.74 20.65
N TYR A 257 3.43 -15.35 20.44
CA TYR A 257 2.92 -16.44 21.26
C TYR A 257 3.80 -17.69 21.20
N ILE A 258 4.32 -18.06 20.03
CA ILE A 258 5.24 -19.18 19.86
C ILE A 258 6.54 -18.93 20.65
N LEU A 259 7.14 -17.75 20.46
CA LEU A 259 8.40 -17.41 21.11
C LEU A 259 8.22 -17.26 22.64
N ALA A 260 7.14 -16.64 23.09
CA ALA A 260 6.81 -16.53 24.49
C ALA A 260 6.56 -17.90 25.15
N GLY A 261 5.94 -18.83 24.41
CA GLY A 261 5.77 -20.22 24.83
C GLY A 261 7.11 -20.93 25.04
N ILE A 262 8.04 -20.78 24.11
CA ILE A 262 9.41 -21.36 24.22
C ILE A 262 10.15 -20.75 25.43
N ALA A 263 10.09 -19.44 25.59
CA ALA A 263 10.71 -18.75 26.73
C ALA A 263 10.06 -19.17 28.06
N GLY A 264 8.74 -19.36 28.09
CA GLY A 264 7.99 -19.87 29.24
C GLY A 264 8.43 -21.28 29.64
N ILE A 265 8.58 -22.19 28.69
CA ILE A 265 9.10 -23.56 28.93
C ILE A 265 10.52 -23.48 29.52
N SER A 266 11.37 -22.62 28.97
CA SER A 266 12.73 -22.41 29.46
C SER A 266 12.76 -21.90 30.90
N LEU A 267 11.83 -20.99 31.27
CA LEU A 267 11.67 -20.50 32.63
C LEU A 267 11.22 -21.60 33.61
N VAL A 268 10.25 -22.44 33.18
CA VAL A 268 9.76 -23.58 33.99
C VAL A 268 10.88 -24.58 34.24
N VAL A 269 11.63 -24.95 33.19
CA VAL A 269 12.76 -25.89 33.30
C VAL A 269 13.86 -25.31 34.18
N GLY A 270 14.18 -24.00 34.05
CA GLY A 270 15.12 -23.30 34.93
C GLY A 270 14.66 -23.26 36.39
N GLY A 271 13.35 -23.04 36.62
CA GLY A 271 12.74 -23.05 37.95
C GLY A 271 12.72 -24.41 38.64
N ILE A 272 12.39 -25.49 37.89
CA ILE A 272 12.41 -26.88 38.40
C ILE A 272 13.84 -27.32 38.79
N GLY A 273 14.84 -26.82 38.08
CA GLY A 273 16.25 -27.10 38.40
C GLY A 273 16.71 -26.53 39.76
N ILE A 274 15.87 -25.75 40.44
CA ILE A 274 16.11 -25.19 41.79
C ILE A 274 15.60 -26.13 42.90
N MET A 275 14.58 -26.94 42.65
CA MET A 275 14.08 -27.95 43.58
C MET A 275 14.95 -29.21 43.53
#